data_738f3428a726ed37a25556685afdbc7c
#
_entry.id   738f3428a726ed37a25556685afdbc7c
#
_cell.length_a   1.000
_cell.length_b   1.000
_cell.length_c   1.000
_cell.angle_alpha   90.00
_cell.angle_beta   90.00
_cell.angle_gamma   90.00
#
_symmetry.space_group_name_H-M   'P 1'
#
loop_
_entity.id
_entity.type
_entity.pdbx_description
1 polymer ?
#
loop_
_entity_poly.entity_id
_entity_poly.type
_entity_poly.pdbx_seq_one_letter_code
_entity_poly.pdbx_strand_id
1 'polypeptide(L)'
;MNTLYGMPDNETFAELLALHTGYRRQQLVLHHFPDGETRVQMAAPDLDGDAVIVCTLDRPDAKVLPLMMAAATVRELGAARVGLVAPYLAYMRQDMRFHPGEAISARIFGGWLGHTFDWLVTVEPHLHRYTTLAEIYPHPAQVVHVAAQLAGWIGVHVTRPLIIGPDSESAQWVSVVAKLLGAPSVV
;
A
#
# COMPACT_ATOMS: atom_id res chain seq x y z
N MET A 1 8.48 -17.01 -13.82
CA MET A 1 7.89 -15.73 -14.36
C MET A 1 7.13 -15.03 -13.26
N ASN A 2 7.32 -13.71 -13.06
CA ASN A 2 6.64 -12.99 -11.99
C ASN A 2 5.13 -12.88 -12.22
N THR A 3 4.36 -13.04 -11.15
CA THR A 3 2.91 -13.09 -11.20
C THR A 3 2.31 -12.02 -10.29
N LEU A 4 1.21 -11.39 -10.71
CA LEU A 4 0.56 -10.31 -10.00
C LEU A 4 -0.92 -10.64 -9.76
N TYR A 5 -1.37 -10.41 -8.53
CA TYR A 5 -2.74 -10.60 -8.06
C TYR A 5 -3.29 -9.28 -7.51
N GLY A 6 -4.55 -8.96 -7.81
CA GLY A 6 -5.28 -7.87 -7.18
C GLY A 6 -6.25 -8.42 -6.16
N MET A 7 -6.21 -7.90 -4.93
CA MET A 7 -7.30 -8.08 -3.98
C MET A 7 -8.57 -7.39 -4.50
N PRO A 8 -9.76 -7.73 -4.03
CA PRO A 8 -10.98 -7.00 -4.40
C PRO A 8 -10.81 -5.49 -4.30
N ASP A 9 -11.44 -4.76 -5.21
CA ASP A 9 -11.35 -3.30 -5.42
C ASP A 9 -9.98 -2.82 -5.94
N ASN A 10 -9.04 -3.72 -6.25
CA ASN A 10 -7.73 -3.38 -6.81
C ASN A 10 -7.49 -3.98 -8.21
N GLU A 11 -8.50 -4.57 -8.81
CA GLU A 11 -8.38 -5.30 -10.08
C GLU A 11 -7.86 -4.40 -11.20
N THR A 12 -8.46 -3.24 -11.39
CA THR A 12 -8.07 -2.28 -12.44
C THR A 12 -6.65 -1.77 -12.22
N PHE A 13 -6.27 -1.44 -10.98
CA PHE A 13 -4.91 -1.00 -10.69
C PHE A 13 -3.90 -2.14 -10.92
N ALA A 14 -4.26 -3.35 -10.53
CA ALA A 14 -3.44 -4.54 -10.74
C ALA A 14 -3.25 -4.86 -12.24
N GLU A 15 -4.26 -4.65 -13.07
CA GLU A 15 -4.17 -4.80 -14.54
C GLU A 15 -3.21 -3.77 -15.14
N LEU A 16 -3.36 -2.51 -14.78
CA LEU A 16 -2.46 -1.44 -15.24
C LEU A 16 -1.01 -1.70 -14.79
N LEU A 17 -0.82 -2.12 -13.56
CA LEU A 17 0.51 -2.44 -13.05
C LEU A 17 1.13 -3.64 -13.77
N ALA A 18 0.35 -4.69 -14.05
CA ALA A 18 0.80 -5.84 -14.81
C ALA A 18 1.22 -5.45 -16.24
N LEU A 19 0.45 -4.58 -16.89
CA LEU A 19 0.76 -4.07 -18.22
C LEU A 19 2.11 -3.31 -18.25
N HIS A 20 2.36 -2.47 -17.23
CA HIS A 20 3.59 -1.67 -17.16
C HIS A 20 4.83 -2.46 -16.72
N THR A 21 4.65 -3.50 -15.92
CA THR A 21 5.77 -4.32 -15.41
C THR A 21 6.07 -5.54 -16.27
N GLY A 22 5.16 -5.94 -17.16
CA GLY A 22 5.23 -7.19 -17.89
C GLY A 22 4.96 -8.43 -17.01
N TYR A 23 4.43 -8.25 -15.80
CA TYR A 23 4.09 -9.37 -14.92
C TYR A 23 2.80 -10.04 -15.40
N ARG A 24 2.73 -11.37 -15.23
CA ARG A 24 1.53 -12.12 -15.57
C ARG A 24 0.42 -11.83 -14.57
N ARG A 25 -0.69 -11.25 -15.04
CA ARG A 25 -1.88 -11.03 -14.22
C ARG A 25 -2.61 -12.36 -13.99
N GLN A 26 -2.95 -12.67 -12.74
CA GLN A 26 -3.70 -13.86 -12.35
C GLN A 26 -4.86 -13.50 -11.41
N GLN A 27 -5.84 -14.38 -11.35
CA GLN A 27 -7.04 -14.17 -10.55
C GLN A 27 -6.83 -14.57 -9.08
N LEU A 28 -7.34 -13.73 -8.19
CA LEU A 28 -7.56 -14.01 -6.78
C LEU A 28 -9.06 -13.90 -6.52
N VAL A 29 -9.64 -14.90 -5.86
CA VAL A 29 -11.07 -14.94 -5.54
C VAL A 29 -11.24 -15.07 -4.03
N LEU A 30 -12.04 -14.17 -3.46
CA LEU A 30 -12.51 -14.28 -2.08
C LEU A 30 -13.96 -14.76 -2.08
N HIS A 31 -14.26 -15.69 -1.19
CA HIS A 31 -15.63 -16.12 -0.92
C HIS A 31 -15.89 -15.98 0.58
N HIS A 32 -16.92 -15.22 0.92
CA HIS A 32 -17.35 -15.03 2.30
C HIS A 32 -18.48 -16.02 2.64
N PHE A 33 -18.27 -16.80 3.70
CA PHE A 33 -19.27 -17.70 4.22
C PHE A 33 -20.25 -16.96 5.14
N PRO A 34 -21.47 -17.51 5.36
CA PRO A 34 -22.49 -16.86 6.21
C PRO A 34 -22.07 -16.67 7.68
N ASP A 35 -21.12 -17.46 8.17
CA ASP A 35 -20.55 -17.38 9.53
C ASP A 35 -19.43 -16.32 9.65
N GLY A 36 -19.08 -15.65 8.54
CA GLY A 36 -18.05 -14.61 8.48
C GLY A 36 -16.65 -15.11 8.10
N GLU A 37 -16.45 -16.42 7.94
CA GLU A 37 -15.18 -16.94 7.42
C GLU A 37 -14.95 -16.56 5.95
N THR A 38 -13.70 -16.48 5.55
CA THR A 38 -13.32 -16.15 4.17
C THR A 38 -12.45 -17.24 3.57
N ARG A 39 -12.88 -17.78 2.44
CA ARG A 39 -12.04 -18.66 1.60
C ARG A 39 -11.27 -17.79 0.60
N VAL A 40 -9.96 -18.00 0.54
CA VAL A 40 -9.07 -17.40 -0.45
C VAL A 40 -8.72 -18.46 -1.49
N GLN A 41 -8.83 -18.11 -2.77
CA GLN A 41 -8.45 -18.97 -3.88
C GLN A 41 -7.56 -18.20 -4.86
N MET A 42 -6.40 -18.75 -5.13
CA MET A 42 -5.42 -18.20 -6.07
C MET A 42 -5.45 -19.03 -7.35
N ALA A 43 -5.60 -18.40 -8.50
CA ALA A 43 -5.28 -19.05 -9.75
C ALA A 43 -3.74 -19.18 -9.81
N ALA A 44 -3.26 -20.39 -9.77
CA ALA A 44 -1.84 -20.68 -9.68
C ALA A 44 -1.42 -21.62 -10.80
N PRO A 45 -1.03 -21.11 -11.96
CA PRO A 45 -0.10 -21.84 -12.79
C PRO A 45 1.26 -21.83 -12.08
N ASP A 46 2.15 -22.75 -12.45
CA ASP A 46 3.48 -22.91 -11.86
C ASP A 46 4.12 -21.57 -11.49
N LEU A 47 4.26 -21.31 -10.18
CA LEU A 47 4.90 -20.11 -9.66
C LEU A 47 6.40 -20.41 -9.53
N ASP A 48 7.19 -19.86 -10.44
CA ASP A 48 8.64 -20.02 -10.48
C ASP A 48 9.41 -18.70 -10.21
N GLY A 49 8.67 -17.62 -9.91
CA GLY A 49 9.18 -16.27 -9.68
C GLY A 49 8.52 -15.58 -8.49
N ASP A 50 8.58 -14.25 -8.49
CA ASP A 50 7.93 -13.44 -7.46
C ASP A 50 6.41 -13.45 -7.66
N ALA A 51 5.67 -13.56 -6.56
CA ALA A 51 4.24 -13.27 -6.50
C ALA A 51 4.04 -11.88 -5.89
N VAL A 52 3.27 -11.03 -6.56
CA VAL A 52 2.95 -9.68 -6.11
C VAL A 52 1.46 -9.58 -5.82
N ILE A 53 1.11 -9.16 -4.60
CA ILE A 53 -0.27 -8.92 -4.23
C ILE A 53 -0.50 -7.42 -4.12
N VAL A 54 -1.50 -6.92 -4.84
CA VAL A 54 -1.93 -5.51 -4.79
C VAL A 54 -3.12 -5.41 -3.86
N CYS A 55 -3.00 -4.57 -2.82
CA CYS A 55 -4.05 -4.35 -1.84
C CYS A 55 -4.01 -2.93 -1.30
N THR A 56 -4.97 -2.10 -1.66
CA THR A 56 -5.23 -0.84 -0.97
C THR A 56 -5.82 -1.15 0.40
N LEU A 57 -5.11 -0.80 1.46
CA LEU A 57 -5.45 -1.15 2.84
C LEU A 57 -6.40 -0.13 3.50
N ASP A 58 -7.29 0.48 2.71
CA ASP A 58 -8.45 1.18 3.27
C ASP A 58 -9.39 0.16 3.94
N ARG A 59 -9.98 0.50 5.08
CA ARG A 59 -10.79 -0.44 5.89
C ARG A 59 -10.07 -1.78 6.11
N PRO A 60 -8.88 -1.77 6.74
CA PRO A 60 -7.92 -2.87 6.72
C PRO A 60 -8.41 -4.13 7.45
N ASP A 61 -9.25 -4.01 8.46
CA ASP A 61 -9.65 -5.13 9.33
C ASP A 61 -10.29 -6.27 8.53
N ALA A 62 -11.10 -5.96 7.53
CA ALA A 62 -11.71 -6.96 6.65
C ALA A 62 -10.74 -7.51 5.58
N LYS A 63 -9.62 -6.84 5.34
CA LYS A 63 -8.68 -7.18 4.26
C LYS A 63 -7.44 -7.92 4.76
N VAL A 64 -6.99 -7.63 5.99
CA VAL A 64 -5.69 -8.11 6.49
C VAL A 64 -5.63 -9.63 6.57
N LEU A 65 -6.63 -10.30 7.13
CA LEU A 65 -6.62 -11.74 7.25
C LEU A 65 -6.65 -12.45 5.89
N PRO A 66 -7.56 -12.11 4.95
CA PRO A 66 -7.52 -12.65 3.59
C PRO A 66 -6.22 -12.36 2.85
N LEU A 67 -5.62 -11.18 3.05
CA LEU A 67 -4.34 -10.80 2.45
C LEU A 67 -3.20 -11.70 2.95
N MET A 68 -3.15 -11.98 4.25
CA MET A 68 -2.15 -12.88 4.84
C MET A 68 -2.32 -14.31 4.34
N MET A 69 -3.58 -14.80 4.23
CA MET A 69 -3.88 -16.10 3.64
C MET A 69 -3.45 -16.18 2.17
N ALA A 70 -3.71 -15.12 1.38
CA ALA A 70 -3.27 -15.06 -0.01
C ALA A 70 -1.74 -15.14 -0.13
N ALA A 71 -1.01 -14.41 0.70
CA ALA A 71 0.46 -14.45 0.72
C ALA A 71 1.01 -15.82 1.11
N ALA A 72 0.43 -16.46 2.12
CA ALA A 72 0.80 -17.82 2.51
C ALA A 72 0.52 -18.82 1.38
N THR A 73 -0.65 -18.71 0.74
CA THR A 73 -1.05 -19.61 -0.35
C THR A 73 -0.10 -19.52 -1.54
N VAL A 74 0.26 -18.32 -2.01
CA VAL A 74 1.19 -18.21 -3.15
C VAL A 74 2.59 -18.71 -2.80
N ARG A 75 2.99 -18.62 -1.54
CA ARG A 75 4.26 -19.18 -1.05
C ARG A 75 4.24 -20.70 -1.08
N GLU A 76 3.15 -21.34 -0.63
CA GLU A 76 2.95 -22.80 -0.73
C GLU A 76 2.90 -23.29 -2.18
N LEU A 77 2.39 -22.45 -3.10
CA LEU A 77 2.31 -22.74 -4.53
C LEU A 77 3.64 -22.49 -5.27
N GLY A 78 4.72 -22.18 -4.56
CA GLY A 78 6.08 -22.14 -5.10
C GLY A 78 6.61 -20.75 -5.44
N ALA A 79 5.95 -19.67 -5.04
CA ALA A 79 6.50 -18.31 -5.21
C ALA A 79 7.86 -18.18 -4.52
N ALA A 80 8.87 -17.71 -5.24
CA ALA A 80 10.22 -17.49 -4.71
C ALA A 80 10.25 -16.39 -3.65
N ARG A 81 9.51 -15.31 -3.89
CA ARG A 81 9.28 -14.19 -2.96
C ARG A 81 7.85 -13.70 -3.10
N VAL A 82 7.33 -13.14 -2.02
CA VAL A 82 5.98 -12.54 -2.00
C VAL A 82 6.10 -11.05 -1.68
N GLY A 83 5.70 -10.21 -2.61
CA GLY A 83 5.69 -8.76 -2.46
C GLY A 83 4.30 -8.19 -2.25
N LEU A 84 4.21 -7.09 -1.50
CA LEU A 84 3.00 -6.32 -1.32
C LEU A 84 3.12 -4.96 -2.02
N VAL A 85 2.16 -4.64 -2.88
CA VAL A 85 1.92 -3.28 -3.35
C VAL A 85 0.68 -2.76 -2.65
N ALA A 86 0.87 -1.85 -1.69
CA ALA A 86 -0.19 -1.23 -0.92
C ALA A 86 -0.26 0.28 -1.26
N PRO A 87 -1.07 0.70 -2.25
CA PRO A 87 -1.21 2.11 -2.57
C PRO A 87 -1.58 2.98 -1.36
N TYR A 88 -2.38 2.44 -0.46
CA TYR A 88 -2.59 3.02 0.87
C TYR A 88 -2.14 2.03 1.95
N LEU A 89 -1.25 2.50 2.85
CA LEU A 89 -0.74 1.71 3.98
C LEU A 89 -1.49 2.09 5.25
N ALA A 90 -2.21 1.12 5.81
CA ALA A 90 -3.04 1.31 7.00
C ALA A 90 -2.24 1.39 8.30
N TYR A 91 -2.91 1.81 9.38
CA TYR A 91 -2.43 1.86 10.77
C TYR A 91 -1.26 2.80 11.04
N MET A 92 -0.80 3.59 10.07
CA MET A 92 0.36 4.47 10.21
C MET A 92 0.08 5.71 11.09
N ARG A 93 -1.19 6.06 11.34
CA ARG A 93 -1.57 7.21 12.19
C ARG A 93 -1.31 6.98 13.67
N GLN A 94 -1.32 5.73 14.14
CA GLN A 94 -1.08 5.38 15.54
C GLN A 94 0.37 4.92 15.71
N ASP A 95 1.27 5.86 15.62
CA ASP A 95 2.72 5.73 15.65
C ASP A 95 3.33 5.88 17.05
N MET A 96 2.51 6.25 18.04
CA MET A 96 2.87 6.27 19.46
C MET A 96 1.67 5.87 20.35
N ARG A 97 1.91 5.74 21.66
CA ARG A 97 0.82 5.67 22.65
C ARG A 97 0.39 7.08 23.02
N PHE A 98 -0.85 7.45 22.71
CA PHE A 98 -1.44 8.71 23.14
C PHE A 98 -1.98 8.60 24.57
N HIS A 99 -2.41 7.39 24.99
CA HIS A 99 -2.83 7.07 26.35
C HIS A 99 -2.17 5.77 26.84
N PRO A 100 -2.02 5.58 28.18
CA PRO A 100 -1.51 4.34 28.74
C PRO A 100 -2.31 3.12 28.28
N GLY A 101 -1.61 2.05 27.87
CA GLY A 101 -2.23 0.79 27.44
C GLY A 101 -2.60 0.71 25.97
N GLU A 102 -2.55 1.81 25.20
CA GLU A 102 -2.81 1.78 23.76
C GLU A 102 -1.75 0.99 22.99
N ALA A 103 -2.16 0.34 21.92
CA ALA A 103 -1.26 -0.29 20.98
C ALA A 103 -0.53 0.76 20.12
N ILE A 104 0.73 0.52 19.77
CA ILE A 104 1.40 1.26 18.71
C ILE A 104 1.14 0.49 17.40
N SER A 105 -0.01 0.78 16.79
CA SER A 105 -0.52 -0.03 15.67
C SER A 105 0.42 -0.03 14.48
N ALA A 106 1.08 1.09 14.17
CA ALA A 106 2.05 1.19 13.08
C ALA A 106 3.17 0.15 13.20
N ARG A 107 3.75 0.00 14.41
CA ARG A 107 4.83 -0.97 14.65
C ARG A 107 4.33 -2.41 14.63
N ILE A 108 3.17 -2.67 15.25
CA ILE A 108 2.58 -4.01 15.29
C ILE A 108 2.23 -4.48 13.87
N PHE A 109 1.54 -3.63 13.13
CA PHE A 109 1.13 -3.94 11.77
C PHE A 109 2.31 -4.04 10.80
N GLY A 110 3.29 -3.15 10.91
CA GLY A 110 4.55 -3.24 10.16
C GLY A 110 5.29 -4.56 10.42
N GLY A 111 5.32 -5.03 11.67
CA GLY A 111 5.86 -6.34 12.02
C GLY A 111 5.08 -7.51 11.39
N TRP A 112 3.74 -7.46 11.39
CA TRP A 112 2.93 -8.49 10.74
C TRP A 112 3.17 -8.53 9.23
N LEU A 113 3.20 -7.37 8.57
CA LEU A 113 3.53 -7.30 7.15
C LEU A 113 4.95 -7.84 6.88
N GLY A 114 5.91 -7.53 7.74
CA GLY A 114 7.28 -8.01 7.60
C GLY A 114 7.44 -9.52 7.79
N HIS A 115 6.58 -10.17 8.57
CA HIS A 115 6.56 -11.63 8.63
C HIS A 115 5.86 -12.28 7.43
N THR A 116 5.03 -11.51 6.74
CA THR A 116 4.20 -12.02 5.64
C THR A 116 4.83 -11.79 4.28
N PHE A 117 5.45 -10.63 4.07
CA PHE A 117 5.94 -10.19 2.76
C PHE A 117 7.44 -9.96 2.78
N ASP A 118 8.11 -10.31 1.69
CA ASP A 118 9.55 -10.15 1.52
C ASP A 118 9.93 -8.72 1.10
N TRP A 119 8.99 -7.95 0.57
CA TRP A 119 9.15 -6.53 0.22
C TRP A 119 7.79 -5.81 0.12
N LEU A 120 7.84 -4.49 0.24
CA LEU A 120 6.68 -3.59 0.25
C LEU A 120 6.89 -2.39 -0.67
N VAL A 121 5.87 -2.05 -1.45
CA VAL A 121 5.77 -0.75 -2.14
C VAL A 121 4.50 -0.05 -1.69
N THR A 122 4.61 1.21 -1.30
CA THR A 122 3.46 2.03 -0.88
C THR A 122 3.58 3.46 -1.40
N VAL A 123 2.46 4.20 -1.42
CA VAL A 123 2.40 5.57 -1.91
C VAL A 123 2.11 6.50 -0.74
N GLU A 124 2.93 7.54 -0.56
CA GLU A 124 2.77 8.60 0.45
C GLU A 124 2.26 8.07 1.81
N PRO A 125 2.94 7.11 2.46
CA PRO A 125 2.51 6.61 3.76
C PRO A 125 2.56 7.72 4.80
N HIS A 126 1.65 7.68 5.77
CA HIS A 126 1.65 8.62 6.87
C HIS A 126 2.84 8.34 7.80
N LEU A 127 3.96 9.01 7.55
CA LEU A 127 5.17 8.95 8.36
C LEU A 127 5.37 10.28 9.07
N HIS A 128 4.91 10.37 10.32
CA HIS A 128 5.04 11.59 11.14
C HIS A 128 6.20 11.49 12.13
N ARG A 129 6.21 10.43 12.96
CA ARG A 129 7.29 10.19 13.94
C ARG A 129 8.37 9.26 13.44
N TYR A 130 8.04 8.41 12.48
CA TYR A 130 9.03 7.59 11.80
C TYR A 130 9.58 8.35 10.60
N THR A 131 10.90 8.33 10.42
CA THR A 131 11.55 8.99 9.27
C THR A 131 11.48 8.11 8.03
N THR A 132 11.51 6.79 8.24
CA THR A 132 11.48 5.79 7.17
C THR A 132 10.65 4.58 7.56
N LEU A 133 10.15 3.85 6.57
CA LEU A 133 9.47 2.58 6.80
C LEU A 133 10.39 1.50 7.41
N ALA A 134 11.70 1.61 7.23
CA ALA A 134 12.67 0.66 7.79
C ALA A 134 12.67 0.60 9.32
N GLU A 135 12.13 1.62 9.99
CA GLU A 135 11.99 1.63 11.44
C GLU A 135 10.88 0.69 11.97
N ILE A 136 9.92 0.34 11.11
CA ILE A 136 8.74 -0.46 11.46
C ILE A 136 8.55 -1.69 10.57
N TYR A 137 9.22 -1.73 9.42
CA TYR A 137 9.14 -2.84 8.46
C TYR A 137 10.56 -3.38 8.19
N PRO A 138 10.84 -4.65 8.51
CA PRO A 138 12.21 -5.19 8.54
C PRO A 138 12.79 -5.56 7.17
N HIS A 139 12.01 -5.55 6.10
CA HIS A 139 12.42 -5.92 4.74
C HIS A 139 12.47 -4.70 3.82
N PRO A 140 13.00 -4.83 2.59
CA PRO A 140 13.01 -3.75 1.62
C PRO A 140 11.62 -3.12 1.42
N ALA A 141 11.53 -1.82 1.63
CA ALA A 141 10.30 -1.06 1.44
C ALA A 141 10.58 0.17 0.58
N GLN A 142 9.76 0.38 -0.44
CA GLN A 142 9.83 1.53 -1.33
C GLN A 142 8.63 2.44 -1.12
N VAL A 143 8.90 3.71 -0.84
CA VAL A 143 7.89 4.77 -0.86
C VAL A 143 7.89 5.41 -2.24
N VAL A 144 6.72 5.53 -2.83
CA VAL A 144 6.48 6.27 -4.07
C VAL A 144 5.90 7.62 -3.72
N HIS A 145 6.55 8.69 -4.16
CA HIS A 145 6.07 10.06 -3.99
C HIS A 145 5.32 10.51 -5.24
N VAL A 146 4.17 11.16 -5.07
CA VAL A 146 3.28 11.58 -6.17
C VAL A 146 3.16 13.11 -6.31
N ALA A 147 3.89 13.87 -5.50
CA ALA A 147 3.83 15.34 -5.52
C ALA A 147 4.11 15.93 -6.91
N ALA A 148 5.06 15.37 -7.65
CA ALA A 148 5.41 15.86 -8.99
C ALA A 148 4.28 15.59 -10.00
N GLN A 149 3.66 14.41 -9.97
CA GLN A 149 2.54 14.06 -10.84
C GLN A 149 1.31 14.93 -10.54
N LEU A 150 1.04 15.14 -9.25
CA LEU A 150 -0.04 16.01 -8.79
C LEU A 150 0.17 17.46 -9.23
N ALA A 151 1.39 17.99 -9.04
CA ALA A 151 1.75 19.33 -9.50
C ALA A 151 1.61 19.46 -11.02
N GLY A 152 2.08 18.47 -11.78
CA GLY A 152 1.93 18.45 -13.24
C GLY A 152 0.47 18.51 -13.68
N TRP A 153 -0.39 17.73 -13.05
CA TRP A 153 -1.83 17.75 -13.33
C TRP A 153 -2.47 19.11 -12.99
N ILE A 154 -2.21 19.63 -11.79
CA ILE A 154 -2.75 20.93 -11.33
C ILE A 154 -2.31 22.03 -12.26
N GLY A 155 -1.03 22.06 -12.67
CA GLY A 155 -0.48 23.11 -13.55
C GLY A 155 -1.17 23.20 -14.91
N VAL A 156 -1.70 22.07 -15.40
CA VAL A 156 -2.46 22.02 -16.67
C VAL A 156 -3.94 22.37 -16.50
N HIS A 157 -4.53 22.00 -15.36
CA HIS A 157 -6.00 22.03 -15.21
C HIS A 157 -6.53 23.16 -14.32
N VAL A 158 -5.67 23.80 -13.50
CA VAL A 158 -6.12 24.82 -12.55
C VAL A 158 -5.39 26.13 -12.77
N THR A 159 -6.16 27.18 -13.07
CA THR A 159 -5.62 28.56 -13.24
C THR A 159 -5.44 29.21 -11.88
N ARG A 160 -4.23 29.69 -11.58
CA ARG A 160 -3.86 30.34 -10.30
C ARG A 160 -4.23 29.48 -9.08
N PRO A 161 -3.65 28.28 -8.92
CA PRO A 161 -3.97 27.40 -7.81
C PRO A 161 -3.54 27.97 -6.46
N LEU A 162 -4.31 27.67 -5.42
CA LEU A 162 -3.94 27.77 -4.01
C LEU A 162 -3.93 26.34 -3.44
N ILE A 163 -2.81 25.92 -2.87
CA ILE A 163 -2.66 24.59 -2.30
C ILE A 163 -3.03 24.64 -0.82
N ILE A 164 -4.03 23.85 -0.42
CA ILE A 164 -4.56 23.85 0.95
C ILE A 164 -4.35 22.48 1.57
N GLY A 165 -3.71 22.43 2.74
CA GLY A 165 -3.60 21.23 3.57
C GLY A 165 -4.66 21.19 4.66
N PRO A 166 -5.14 19.99 5.04
CA PRO A 166 -6.18 19.84 6.04
C PRO A 166 -5.71 20.14 7.48
N ASP A 167 -4.41 19.96 7.75
CA ASP A 167 -3.81 20.07 9.07
C ASP A 167 -2.29 20.33 8.98
N SER A 168 -1.66 20.59 10.12
CA SER A 168 -0.20 20.85 10.20
C SER A 168 0.66 19.67 9.76
N GLU A 169 0.16 18.44 9.84
CA GLU A 169 0.90 17.25 9.43
C GLU A 169 1.03 17.17 7.90
N SER A 170 0.07 17.76 7.18
CA SER A 170 0.07 17.82 5.71
C SER A 170 1.05 18.86 5.13
N ALA A 171 1.62 19.74 5.96
CA ALA A 171 2.48 20.85 5.53
C ALA A 171 3.63 20.40 4.63
N GLN A 172 4.25 19.26 4.89
CA GLN A 172 5.34 18.71 4.10
C GLN A 172 4.92 18.43 2.63
N TRP A 173 3.77 17.79 2.40
CA TRP A 173 3.27 17.50 1.04
C TRP A 173 2.79 18.75 0.32
N VAL A 174 2.03 19.59 1.05
CA VAL A 174 1.52 20.88 0.55
C VAL A 174 2.66 21.77 0.06
N SER A 175 3.73 21.89 0.85
CA SER A 175 4.88 22.73 0.49
C SER A 175 5.62 22.22 -0.74
N VAL A 176 5.74 20.90 -0.91
CA VAL A 176 6.39 20.32 -2.11
C VAL A 176 5.59 20.60 -3.36
N VAL A 177 4.27 20.35 -3.34
CA VAL A 177 3.38 20.61 -4.49
C VAL A 177 3.35 22.10 -4.82
N ALA A 178 3.17 22.96 -3.81
CA ALA A 178 3.16 24.41 -4.00
C ALA A 178 4.47 24.94 -4.60
N LYS A 179 5.61 24.45 -4.11
CA LYS A 179 6.94 24.81 -4.65
C LYS A 179 7.10 24.42 -6.12
N LEU A 180 6.66 23.22 -6.49
CA LEU A 180 6.72 22.74 -7.87
C LEU A 180 5.86 23.57 -8.83
N LEU A 181 4.76 24.13 -8.33
CA LEU A 181 3.83 24.97 -9.08
C LEU A 181 4.20 26.46 -9.06
N GLY A 182 5.07 26.90 -8.15
CA GLY A 182 5.23 28.33 -7.85
C GLY A 182 3.96 28.97 -7.28
N ALA A 183 3.12 28.19 -6.58
CA ALA A 183 1.81 28.58 -6.08
C ALA A 183 1.85 28.90 -4.58
N PRO A 184 0.95 29.78 -4.07
CA PRO A 184 0.75 29.95 -2.65
C PRO A 184 0.17 28.69 -2.00
N SER A 185 0.47 28.51 -0.70
CA SER A 185 -0.08 27.43 0.08
C SER A 185 -0.45 27.86 1.50
N VAL A 186 -1.39 27.13 2.10
CA VAL A 186 -1.84 27.31 3.48
C VAL A 186 -2.14 25.94 4.10
N VAL A 187 -1.95 25.83 5.41
CA VAL A 187 -2.25 24.65 6.21
C VAL A 187 -3.00 25.07 7.45
#